data_314652edebdc77d5337d96dd8f02ebbc
#
_entry.id   314652edebdc77d5337d96dd8f02ebbc
#
_cell.length_a   1.000
_cell.length_b   1.000
_cell.length_c   1.000
_cell.angle_alpha   90.00
_cell.angle_beta   90.00
_cell.angle_gamma   90.00
#
_symmetry.space_group_name_H-M   'P 1'
#
loop_
_entity.id
_entity.type
_entity.pdbx_description
1 polymer ?
#
loop_
_entity_poly.entity_id
_entity_poly.type
_entity_poly.pdbx_seq_one_letter_code
_entity_poly.pdbx_strand_id
1 'polypeptide(L)'
;MSLEGSEEISIGTRIGQLAAAHPDRPAVIAVAPDGTRNSITWARLASESNAAARRLAEAGVTERTTVAVALPAGVDHVVATVAAWKLGALVVPLDPYATASERAAIATALGEHLSVGGPGSTVPAGSWRTGGYPTGPIPPRGVPRSASLTGGTTGLPRVVLRRKPWVYPPDGLLSPSERARGMRFEQVQLVVLPMYHAGFSALYQGLALDHQIVLMERFVPRLFPRLVQEFRVSYVRIVPALMRMILDVPDLGDFDLSTIEGVHHGAGPCPEKVKRRWLELIGPERVYEDYASQERVGSVLIRGDEWLAHPGSVGRPTDCEIRILDEDGKELPAGETGEIYLRSTSSRQPEYVGTGPALPERDGFFSIGDLGYLDEEGYLYLVDRKSNVINVGGANVYPAEVEAVLLGLSSVADAAVVPRPHEYLGQVAHALVVPADAARPPTATALAAHCREHLSPTKVPMSYEVVASVARKSSGKIRRRDLA
;
A
#
# COMPACT_ATOMS: atom_id res chain seq x y z
N MET A 1 -10.46 -16.08 20.01
CA MET A 1 -11.62 -15.18 20.17
C MET A 1 -12.75 -15.73 19.30
N SER A 2 -13.90 -16.08 19.86
CA SER A 2 -15.06 -16.54 19.10
C SER A 2 -15.92 -15.34 18.70
N LEU A 3 -16.70 -15.48 17.64
CA LEU A 3 -17.72 -14.49 17.24
C LEU A 3 -19.02 -14.63 18.05
N GLU A 4 -19.07 -15.58 18.98
CA GLU A 4 -20.24 -15.81 19.84
C GLU A 4 -20.52 -14.57 20.70
N GLY A 5 -21.68 -13.95 20.49
CA GLY A 5 -22.12 -12.73 21.18
C GLY A 5 -21.77 -11.40 20.51
N SER A 6 -21.07 -11.39 19.35
CA SER A 6 -20.89 -10.18 18.55
C SER A 6 -21.96 -10.07 17.46
N GLU A 7 -22.47 -8.86 17.22
CA GLU A 7 -23.33 -8.57 16.07
C GLU A 7 -22.55 -8.61 14.73
N GLU A 8 -21.21 -8.75 14.77
CA GLU A 8 -20.37 -8.74 13.59
C GLU A 8 -20.34 -10.12 12.90
N ILE A 9 -20.38 -10.13 11.58
CA ILE A 9 -20.24 -11.33 10.74
C ILE A 9 -18.86 -11.39 10.07
N SER A 10 -18.37 -12.61 9.83
CA SER A 10 -17.12 -12.80 9.10
C SER A 10 -17.25 -12.41 7.62
N ILE A 11 -16.15 -12.06 6.96
CA ILE A 11 -16.14 -11.85 5.51
C ILE A 11 -16.61 -13.09 4.73
N GLY A 12 -16.35 -14.31 5.23
CA GLY A 12 -16.85 -15.54 4.63
C GLY A 12 -18.38 -15.63 4.68
N THR A 13 -18.99 -15.21 5.78
CA THR A 13 -20.46 -15.10 5.93
C THR A 13 -21.01 -14.00 5.02
N ARG A 14 -20.35 -12.84 4.97
CA ARG A 14 -20.73 -11.72 4.07
C ARG A 14 -20.75 -12.15 2.61
N ILE A 15 -19.72 -12.88 2.15
CA ILE A 15 -19.68 -13.43 0.78
C ILE A 15 -20.87 -14.39 0.53
N GLY A 16 -21.26 -15.19 1.52
CA GLY A 16 -22.44 -16.04 1.43
C GLY A 16 -23.74 -15.24 1.26
N GLN A 17 -23.91 -14.14 1.99
CA GLN A 17 -25.04 -13.22 1.83
C GLN A 17 -25.09 -12.60 0.44
N LEU A 18 -23.95 -12.12 -0.06
CA LEU A 18 -23.82 -11.51 -1.40
C LEU A 18 -24.07 -12.53 -2.50
N ALA A 19 -23.64 -13.79 -2.31
CA ALA A 19 -23.94 -14.89 -3.21
C ALA A 19 -25.44 -15.22 -3.28
N ALA A 20 -26.17 -15.08 -2.18
CA ALA A 20 -27.61 -15.25 -2.17
C ALA A 20 -28.35 -14.08 -2.80
N ALA A 21 -27.86 -12.84 -2.59
CA ALA A 21 -28.48 -11.63 -3.14
C ALA A 21 -28.20 -11.43 -4.65
N HIS A 22 -26.99 -11.74 -5.09
CA HIS A 22 -26.50 -11.44 -6.45
C HIS A 22 -25.72 -12.60 -7.07
N PRO A 23 -26.31 -13.81 -7.20
CA PRO A 23 -25.59 -15.06 -7.52
C PRO A 23 -24.75 -14.97 -8.80
N ASP A 24 -25.29 -14.39 -9.84
CA ASP A 24 -24.69 -14.36 -11.19
C ASP A 24 -23.85 -13.11 -11.46
N ARG A 25 -23.91 -12.10 -10.57
CA ARG A 25 -23.10 -10.89 -10.72
C ARG A 25 -21.61 -11.21 -10.50
N PRO A 26 -20.70 -10.73 -11.38
CA PRO A 26 -19.28 -10.89 -11.17
C PRO A 26 -18.84 -10.23 -9.85
N ALA A 27 -18.20 -11.02 -8.98
CA ALA A 27 -17.53 -10.53 -7.78
C ALA A 27 -16.13 -10.03 -8.09
N VAL A 28 -15.39 -10.80 -8.91
CA VAL A 28 -14.02 -10.47 -9.33
C VAL A 28 -13.86 -10.78 -10.81
N ILE A 29 -13.28 -9.83 -11.54
CA ILE A 29 -12.83 -9.96 -12.94
C ILE A 29 -11.33 -9.71 -12.93
N ALA A 30 -10.54 -10.78 -13.02
CA ALA A 30 -9.08 -10.69 -13.15
C ALA A 30 -8.72 -10.45 -14.61
N VAL A 31 -7.81 -9.50 -14.84
CA VAL A 31 -7.37 -9.09 -16.16
C VAL A 31 -5.85 -9.28 -16.26
N ALA A 32 -5.43 -10.18 -17.14
CA ALA A 32 -4.02 -10.44 -17.43
C ALA A 32 -3.39 -9.29 -18.23
N PRO A 33 -2.05 -9.19 -18.31
CA PRO A 33 -1.35 -8.16 -19.06
C PRO A 33 -1.67 -8.07 -20.54
N ASP A 34 -2.09 -9.18 -21.16
CA ASP A 34 -2.52 -9.28 -22.55
C ASP A 34 -4.00 -8.94 -22.77
N GLY A 35 -4.73 -8.63 -21.68
CA GLY A 35 -6.16 -8.33 -21.68
C GLY A 35 -7.06 -9.57 -21.53
N THR A 36 -6.52 -10.78 -21.46
CA THR A 36 -7.29 -11.99 -21.15
C THR A 36 -7.98 -11.86 -19.81
N ARG A 37 -9.21 -12.37 -19.71
CA ARG A 37 -10.06 -12.24 -18.50
C ARG A 37 -10.38 -13.58 -17.89
N ASN A 38 -10.35 -13.61 -16.57
CA ASN A 38 -10.85 -14.71 -15.77
C ASN A 38 -11.77 -14.14 -14.69
N SER A 39 -13.03 -14.56 -14.66
CA SER A 39 -14.01 -14.00 -13.74
C SER A 39 -14.66 -15.07 -12.87
N ILE A 40 -15.09 -14.62 -11.68
CA ILE A 40 -15.85 -15.45 -10.75
C ILE A 40 -17.06 -14.65 -10.26
N THR A 41 -18.23 -15.26 -10.31
CA THR A 41 -19.47 -14.68 -9.76
C THR A 41 -19.52 -14.86 -8.25
N TRP A 42 -20.43 -14.15 -7.56
CA TRP A 42 -20.61 -14.31 -6.12
C TRP A 42 -20.96 -15.74 -5.74
N ALA A 43 -21.88 -16.39 -6.47
CA ALA A 43 -22.25 -17.79 -6.20
C ALA A 43 -21.06 -18.74 -6.36
N ARG A 44 -20.27 -18.57 -7.42
CA ARG A 44 -19.07 -19.38 -7.64
C ARG A 44 -17.98 -19.11 -6.61
N LEU A 45 -17.78 -17.85 -6.20
CA LEU A 45 -16.80 -17.50 -5.16
C LEU A 45 -17.19 -18.18 -3.82
N ALA A 46 -18.47 -18.13 -3.45
CA ALA A 46 -18.97 -18.78 -2.25
C ALA A 46 -18.76 -20.30 -2.30
N SER A 47 -19.15 -20.96 -3.40
CA SER A 47 -19.09 -22.42 -3.58
C SER A 47 -17.65 -22.92 -3.73
N GLU A 48 -16.81 -22.28 -4.59
CA GLU A 48 -15.42 -22.68 -4.77
C GLU A 48 -14.57 -22.46 -3.49
N SER A 49 -14.83 -21.37 -2.74
CA SER A 49 -14.15 -21.17 -1.46
C SER A 49 -14.60 -22.16 -0.37
N ASN A 50 -15.81 -22.72 -0.46
CA ASN A 50 -16.22 -23.81 0.42
C ASN A 50 -15.47 -25.12 0.10
N ALA A 51 -15.33 -25.46 -1.18
CA ALA A 51 -14.53 -26.61 -1.61
C ALA A 51 -13.04 -26.45 -1.22
N ALA A 52 -12.49 -25.25 -1.47
CA ALA A 52 -11.13 -24.93 -1.09
C ALA A 52 -10.89 -24.99 0.43
N ALA A 53 -11.86 -24.54 1.24
CA ALA A 53 -11.77 -24.65 2.69
C ALA A 53 -11.73 -26.11 3.18
N ARG A 54 -12.48 -27.01 2.54
CA ARG A 54 -12.40 -28.46 2.85
C ARG A 54 -11.03 -29.03 2.48
N ARG A 55 -10.51 -28.66 1.32
CA ARG A 55 -9.15 -29.07 0.92
C ARG A 55 -8.07 -28.56 1.88
N LEU A 56 -8.21 -27.30 2.34
CA LEU A 56 -7.31 -26.73 3.34
C LEU A 56 -7.45 -27.42 4.71
N ALA A 57 -8.66 -27.73 5.15
CA ALA A 57 -8.92 -28.47 6.39
C ALA A 57 -8.32 -29.88 6.35
N GLU A 58 -8.40 -30.58 5.21
CA GLU A 58 -7.72 -31.88 5.00
C GLU A 58 -6.20 -31.75 5.11
N ALA A 59 -5.62 -30.62 4.67
CA ALA A 59 -4.20 -30.31 4.83
C ALA A 59 -3.81 -29.87 6.25
N GLY A 60 -4.75 -29.82 7.20
CA GLY A 60 -4.50 -29.48 8.60
C GLY A 60 -4.75 -28.01 8.96
N VAL A 61 -5.35 -27.20 8.08
CA VAL A 61 -5.66 -25.79 8.41
C VAL A 61 -6.79 -25.70 9.45
N THR A 62 -6.52 -24.96 10.51
CA THR A 62 -7.44 -24.66 11.63
C THR A 62 -7.42 -23.16 11.93
N GLU A 63 -8.19 -22.70 12.90
CA GLU A 63 -8.20 -21.31 13.38
C GLU A 63 -6.87 -20.85 14.00
N ARG A 64 -5.98 -21.79 14.36
CA ARG A 64 -4.65 -21.51 14.93
C ARG A 64 -3.56 -21.51 13.86
N THR A 65 -3.88 -21.88 12.63
CA THR A 65 -2.90 -22.02 11.54
C THR A 65 -2.62 -20.69 10.89
N THR A 66 -1.35 -20.42 10.64
CA THR A 66 -0.92 -19.38 9.69
C THR A 66 -0.92 -19.97 8.28
N VAL A 67 -1.63 -19.34 7.35
CA VAL A 67 -1.70 -19.74 5.95
C VAL A 67 -1.00 -18.68 5.10
N ALA A 68 0.12 -19.06 4.51
CA ALA A 68 0.89 -18.24 3.57
C ALA A 68 0.30 -18.41 2.17
N VAL A 69 -0.25 -17.34 1.57
CA VAL A 69 -0.84 -17.36 0.22
C VAL A 69 0.15 -16.76 -0.76
N ALA A 70 0.85 -17.61 -1.54
CA ALA A 70 1.85 -17.25 -2.54
C ALA A 70 1.31 -17.45 -3.96
N LEU A 71 0.14 -16.89 -4.24
CA LEU A 71 -0.52 -16.96 -5.54
C LEU A 71 -0.45 -15.62 -6.27
N PRO A 72 -0.30 -15.62 -7.60
CA PRO A 72 -0.47 -14.41 -8.40
C PRO A 72 -1.82 -13.75 -8.13
N ALA A 73 -1.90 -12.44 -8.36
CA ALA A 73 -3.17 -11.74 -8.32
C ALA A 73 -4.15 -12.39 -9.32
N GLY A 74 -5.33 -12.79 -8.85
CA GLY A 74 -6.29 -13.52 -9.67
C GLY A 74 -7.35 -14.21 -8.85
N VAL A 75 -8.24 -14.93 -9.53
CA VAL A 75 -9.38 -15.64 -8.92
C VAL A 75 -8.91 -16.64 -7.86
N ASP A 76 -7.85 -17.41 -8.15
CA ASP A 76 -7.34 -18.43 -7.23
C ASP A 76 -6.82 -17.84 -5.91
N HIS A 77 -6.18 -16.68 -5.98
CA HIS A 77 -5.77 -15.95 -4.77
C HIS A 77 -6.97 -15.60 -3.90
N VAL A 78 -8.05 -15.11 -4.52
CA VAL A 78 -9.27 -14.72 -3.79
C VAL A 78 -9.94 -15.93 -3.17
N VAL A 79 -10.10 -17.00 -3.94
CA VAL A 79 -10.73 -18.27 -3.46
C VAL A 79 -9.95 -18.86 -2.29
N ALA A 80 -8.62 -18.96 -2.41
CA ALA A 80 -7.75 -19.52 -1.36
C ALA A 80 -7.79 -18.71 -0.07
N THR A 81 -7.74 -17.38 -0.19
CA THR A 81 -7.80 -16.47 0.96
C THR A 81 -9.14 -16.56 1.70
N VAL A 82 -10.24 -16.51 0.95
CA VAL A 82 -11.59 -16.63 1.54
C VAL A 82 -11.76 -18.00 2.19
N ALA A 83 -11.24 -19.05 1.56
CA ALA A 83 -11.28 -20.42 2.11
C ALA A 83 -10.55 -20.52 3.47
N ALA A 84 -9.33 -19.98 3.55
CA ALA A 84 -8.56 -19.94 4.79
C ALA A 84 -9.29 -19.15 5.89
N TRP A 85 -9.92 -18.04 5.55
CA TRP A 85 -10.72 -17.26 6.50
C TRP A 85 -12.01 -17.93 6.95
N LYS A 86 -12.65 -18.75 6.11
CA LYS A 86 -13.78 -19.59 6.54
C LYS A 86 -13.39 -20.59 7.62
N LEU A 87 -12.12 -20.97 7.68
CA LEU A 87 -11.54 -21.81 8.73
C LEU A 87 -10.99 -21.02 9.93
N GLY A 88 -11.07 -19.69 9.92
CA GLY A 88 -10.57 -18.81 10.97
C GLY A 88 -9.05 -18.61 10.97
N ALA A 89 -8.33 -19.10 9.96
CA ALA A 89 -6.88 -19.03 9.86
C ALA A 89 -6.34 -17.59 9.76
N LEU A 90 -5.09 -17.40 10.20
CA LEU A 90 -4.33 -16.18 9.94
C LEU A 90 -3.77 -16.23 8.51
N VAL A 91 -4.22 -15.34 7.64
CA VAL A 91 -3.73 -15.27 6.25
C VAL A 91 -2.59 -14.26 6.13
N VAL A 92 -1.49 -14.68 5.49
CA VAL A 92 -0.35 -13.84 5.14
C VAL A 92 -0.16 -13.90 3.63
N PRO A 93 -0.51 -12.83 2.88
CA PRO A 93 -0.26 -12.78 1.45
C PRO A 93 1.23 -12.59 1.17
N LEU A 94 1.79 -13.38 0.27
CA LEU A 94 3.19 -13.38 -0.11
C LEU A 94 3.39 -12.98 -1.57
N ASP A 95 4.57 -12.43 -1.88
CA ASP A 95 4.99 -12.22 -3.26
C ASP A 95 5.20 -13.59 -3.94
N PRO A 96 4.40 -13.96 -4.95
CA PRO A 96 4.54 -15.24 -5.63
C PRO A 96 5.84 -15.33 -6.45
N TYR A 97 6.48 -14.20 -6.70
CA TYR A 97 7.72 -14.08 -7.46
C TYR A 97 8.96 -13.91 -6.60
N ALA A 98 8.82 -14.01 -5.27
CA ALA A 98 9.94 -13.94 -4.34
C ALA A 98 11.03 -14.96 -4.70
N THR A 99 12.29 -14.56 -4.58
CA THR A 99 13.46 -15.43 -4.78
C THR A 99 13.52 -16.55 -3.73
N ALA A 100 14.31 -17.57 -3.96
CA ALA A 100 14.49 -18.65 -2.98
C ALA A 100 15.03 -18.12 -1.63
N SER A 101 15.94 -17.15 -1.67
CA SER A 101 16.48 -16.51 -0.47
C SER A 101 15.42 -15.71 0.29
N GLU A 102 14.59 -14.93 -0.42
CA GLU A 102 13.50 -14.19 0.19
C GLU A 102 12.45 -15.12 0.79
N ARG A 103 12.10 -16.21 0.09
CA ARG A 103 11.18 -17.22 0.63
C ARG A 103 11.71 -17.87 1.91
N ALA A 104 12.99 -18.18 1.96
CA ALA A 104 13.62 -18.75 3.16
C ALA A 104 13.57 -17.76 4.34
N ALA A 105 13.87 -16.48 4.10
CA ALA A 105 13.78 -15.42 5.11
C ALA A 105 12.33 -15.24 5.61
N ILE A 106 11.36 -15.27 4.70
CA ILE A 106 9.93 -15.19 5.02
C ILE A 106 9.50 -16.40 5.87
N ALA A 107 9.88 -17.61 5.47
CA ALA A 107 9.55 -18.83 6.20
C ALA A 107 10.11 -18.78 7.65
N THR A 108 11.34 -18.29 7.82
CA THR A 108 11.93 -18.05 9.13
C THR A 108 11.12 -17.05 9.97
N ALA A 109 10.67 -15.95 9.35
CA ALA A 109 9.90 -14.93 10.04
C ALA A 109 8.47 -15.38 10.41
N LEU A 110 7.86 -16.24 9.59
CA LEU A 110 6.53 -16.80 9.85
C LEU A 110 6.53 -17.94 10.88
N GLY A 111 7.63 -18.68 11.01
CA GLY A 111 7.69 -19.92 11.77
C GLY A 111 6.82 -21.01 11.15
N GLU A 112 6.10 -21.79 12.00
CA GLU A 112 5.21 -22.85 11.52
C GLU A 112 4.02 -22.29 10.74
N HIS A 113 3.87 -22.71 9.49
CA HIS A 113 2.80 -22.26 8.59
C HIS A 113 2.50 -23.29 7.51
N LEU A 114 1.30 -23.21 6.94
CA LEU A 114 0.94 -23.93 5.72
C LEU A 114 0.95 -22.95 4.54
N SER A 115 1.33 -23.42 3.36
CA SER A 115 1.41 -22.58 2.18
C SER A 115 0.42 -23.00 1.08
N VAL A 116 -0.15 -22.01 0.41
CA VAL A 116 -1.02 -22.19 -0.75
C VAL A 116 -0.38 -21.52 -1.97
N GLY A 117 -0.14 -22.31 -3.02
CA GLY A 117 0.52 -21.85 -4.22
C GLY A 117 2.02 -21.59 -4.04
N GLY A 118 2.71 -21.47 -5.17
CA GLY A 118 4.15 -21.35 -5.20
C GLY A 118 4.88 -22.70 -5.17
N PRO A 119 6.20 -22.68 -5.43
CA PRO A 119 7.01 -23.93 -5.45
C PRO A 119 7.03 -24.61 -4.09
N GLY A 120 6.72 -25.91 -4.06
CA GLY A 120 6.74 -26.72 -2.84
C GLY A 120 5.62 -26.41 -1.84
N SER A 121 4.53 -25.79 -2.26
CA SER A 121 3.41 -25.46 -1.40
C SER A 121 2.71 -26.68 -0.83
N THR A 122 2.19 -26.57 0.40
CA THR A 122 1.41 -27.60 1.07
C THR A 122 0.11 -27.90 0.28
N VAL A 123 -0.52 -26.87 -0.26
CA VAL A 123 -1.72 -26.98 -1.10
C VAL A 123 -1.46 -26.33 -2.45
N PRO A 124 -1.38 -27.11 -3.54
CA PRO A 124 -1.22 -26.56 -4.88
C PRO A 124 -2.41 -25.69 -5.31
N ALA A 125 -2.14 -24.68 -6.15
CA ALA A 125 -3.17 -23.82 -6.74
C ALA A 125 -4.24 -24.66 -7.46
N GLY A 126 -5.50 -24.32 -7.25
CA GLY A 126 -6.63 -24.98 -7.95
C GLY A 126 -6.90 -26.43 -7.57
N SER A 127 -6.11 -27.06 -6.69
CA SER A 127 -6.29 -28.48 -6.29
C SER A 127 -7.68 -28.78 -5.69
N TRP A 128 -8.38 -27.77 -5.19
CA TRP A 128 -9.74 -27.87 -4.68
C TRP A 128 -10.81 -28.12 -5.79
N ARG A 129 -10.47 -27.87 -7.08
CA ARG A 129 -11.38 -28.09 -8.20
C ARG A 129 -11.38 -29.54 -8.68
N THR A 130 -10.28 -30.24 -8.48
CA THR A 130 -10.09 -31.63 -8.99
C THR A 130 -10.35 -32.69 -7.94
N GLY A 131 -10.39 -32.34 -6.66
CA GLY A 131 -10.52 -33.29 -5.54
C GLY A 131 -11.94 -33.72 -5.18
N GLY A 132 -12.97 -33.30 -5.93
CA GLY A 132 -14.36 -33.68 -5.66
C GLY A 132 -14.93 -33.12 -4.33
N TYR A 133 -14.37 -32.06 -3.80
CA TYR A 133 -14.78 -31.46 -2.53
C TYR A 133 -16.19 -30.86 -2.61
N PRO A 134 -17.06 -31.11 -1.60
CA PRO A 134 -18.37 -30.51 -1.58
C PRO A 134 -18.35 -28.98 -1.59
N THR A 135 -19.30 -28.36 -2.30
CA THR A 135 -19.39 -26.90 -2.46
C THR A 135 -20.38 -26.22 -1.51
N GLY A 136 -21.18 -27.01 -0.77
CA GLY A 136 -22.14 -26.50 0.19
C GLY A 136 -21.51 -25.66 1.31
N PRO A 137 -22.31 -24.83 2.00
CA PRO A 137 -21.83 -23.92 3.05
C PRO A 137 -21.00 -24.61 4.13
N ILE A 138 -20.06 -23.85 4.70
CA ILE A 138 -19.26 -24.27 5.85
C ILE A 138 -19.62 -23.35 7.01
N PRO A 139 -19.89 -23.91 8.20
CA PRO A 139 -20.09 -23.09 9.41
C PRO A 139 -18.84 -22.19 9.63
N PRO A 140 -19.03 -20.91 9.97
CA PRO A 140 -17.89 -20.03 10.30
C PRO A 140 -17.07 -20.61 11.47
N ARG A 141 -15.75 -20.55 11.36
CA ARG A 141 -14.82 -20.97 12.42
C ARG A 141 -13.92 -19.80 12.78
N GLY A 142 -13.84 -19.49 14.05
CA GLY A 142 -12.94 -18.43 14.55
C GLY A 142 -13.15 -17.05 13.93
N VAL A 143 -12.17 -16.18 14.10
CA VAL A 143 -12.20 -14.78 13.62
C VAL A 143 -11.18 -14.63 12.49
N PRO A 144 -11.59 -14.26 11.27
CA PRO A 144 -10.69 -14.14 10.12
C PRO A 144 -9.68 -13.00 10.33
N ARG A 145 -8.39 -13.34 10.29
CA ARG A 145 -7.28 -12.41 10.51
C ARG A 145 -6.32 -12.40 9.33
N SER A 146 -5.54 -11.34 9.20
CA SER A 146 -4.43 -11.27 8.26
C SER A 146 -3.23 -10.58 8.89
N ALA A 147 -2.05 -10.89 8.37
CA ALA A 147 -0.83 -10.15 8.63
C ALA A 147 -0.16 -9.77 7.30
N SER A 148 0.70 -8.78 7.35
CA SER A 148 1.46 -8.31 6.19
C SER A 148 2.94 -8.28 6.51
N LEU A 149 3.77 -8.44 5.46
CA LEU A 149 5.21 -8.32 5.58
C LEU A 149 5.64 -6.87 5.38
N THR A 150 6.48 -6.37 6.29
CA THR A 150 7.16 -5.08 6.12
C THR A 150 8.64 -5.32 5.87
N GLY A 151 9.27 -4.46 5.06
CA GLY A 151 10.71 -4.51 4.87
C GLY A 151 11.43 -4.05 6.15
N GLY A 152 11.97 -5.00 6.90
CA GLY A 152 12.77 -4.69 8.08
C GLY A 152 14.04 -3.91 7.72
N THR A 153 14.44 -2.95 8.55
CA THR A 153 15.71 -2.22 8.43
C THR A 153 16.92 -3.14 8.67
N THR A 154 16.71 -4.27 9.33
CA THR A 154 17.72 -5.29 9.68
C THR A 154 17.87 -6.41 8.64
N GLY A 155 17.14 -6.36 7.50
CA GLY A 155 17.23 -7.36 6.43
C GLY A 155 16.20 -8.48 6.50
N LEU A 156 15.68 -8.85 7.68
CA LEU A 156 14.59 -9.82 7.81
C LEU A 156 13.22 -9.11 7.73
N PRO A 157 12.25 -9.67 7.00
CA PRO A 157 10.89 -9.13 6.95
C PRO A 157 10.23 -9.25 8.32
N ARG A 158 9.46 -8.21 8.71
CA ARG A 158 8.61 -8.29 9.90
C ARG A 158 7.19 -8.66 9.49
N VAL A 159 6.54 -9.47 10.29
CA VAL A 159 5.15 -9.89 10.10
C VAL A 159 4.27 -9.05 11.03
N VAL A 160 3.54 -8.11 10.46
CA VAL A 160 2.66 -7.20 11.21
C VAL A 160 1.23 -7.71 11.16
N LEU A 161 0.63 -7.96 12.32
CA LEU A 161 -0.76 -8.41 12.41
C LEU A 161 -1.72 -7.24 12.12
N ARG A 162 -2.69 -7.47 11.25
CA ARG A 162 -3.77 -6.51 11.03
C ARG A 162 -4.66 -6.47 12.28
N ARG A 163 -4.77 -5.30 12.91
CA ARG A 163 -5.51 -5.11 14.17
C ARG A 163 -7.00 -5.38 14.06
N LYS A 164 -7.65 -4.89 12.98
CA LYS A 164 -9.08 -5.13 12.73
C LYS A 164 -9.23 -6.46 11.99
N PRO A 165 -9.90 -7.45 12.57
CA PRO A 165 -10.21 -8.68 11.85
C PRO A 165 -11.11 -8.39 10.64
N TRP A 166 -11.28 -9.39 9.78
CA TRP A 166 -12.15 -9.31 8.61
C TRP A 166 -13.59 -9.66 9.00
N VAL A 167 -14.15 -8.81 9.88
CA VAL A 167 -15.53 -8.89 10.35
C VAL A 167 -16.23 -7.56 10.11
N TYR A 168 -17.54 -7.62 9.94
CA TYR A 168 -18.36 -6.49 9.53
C TYR A 168 -19.70 -6.57 10.27
N PRO A 169 -20.36 -5.42 10.55
CA PRO A 169 -21.75 -5.42 10.96
C PRO A 169 -22.63 -6.14 9.92
N PRO A 170 -23.70 -6.83 10.32
CA PRO A 170 -24.58 -7.58 9.40
C PRO A 170 -25.19 -6.74 8.29
N ASP A 171 -25.46 -5.48 8.55
CA ASP A 171 -25.99 -4.48 7.61
C ASP A 171 -24.90 -3.85 6.72
N GLY A 172 -23.63 -4.21 6.95
CA GLY A 172 -22.51 -3.73 6.16
C GLY A 172 -22.25 -2.25 6.33
N LEU A 173 -22.34 -1.70 7.53
CA LEU A 173 -22.09 -0.28 7.79
C LEU A 173 -20.71 0.16 7.27
N LEU A 174 -20.75 1.16 6.39
CA LEU A 174 -19.58 1.86 5.90
C LEU A 174 -18.99 2.71 7.04
N SER A 175 -17.78 2.42 7.45
CA SER A 175 -17.12 3.17 8.52
C SER A 175 -16.89 4.65 8.12
N PRO A 176 -16.81 5.59 9.08
CA PRO A 176 -16.48 6.98 8.80
C PRO A 176 -15.16 7.11 8.01
N SER A 177 -14.16 6.30 8.33
CA SER A 177 -12.87 6.26 7.65
C SER A 177 -12.97 5.82 6.18
N GLU A 178 -13.86 4.90 5.85
CA GLU A 178 -14.10 4.47 4.47
C GLU A 178 -14.83 5.54 3.67
N ARG A 179 -15.85 6.17 4.27
CA ARG A 179 -16.56 7.33 3.65
C ARG A 179 -15.62 8.49 3.38
N ALA A 180 -14.76 8.82 4.35
CA ALA A 180 -13.79 9.91 4.21
C ALA A 180 -12.79 9.70 3.06
N ARG A 181 -12.66 8.47 2.55
CA ARG A 181 -11.82 8.10 1.41
C ARG A 181 -12.60 7.89 0.10
N GLY A 182 -13.84 8.35 0.03
CA GLY A 182 -14.69 8.23 -1.16
C GLY A 182 -15.26 6.84 -1.42
N MET A 183 -15.18 5.92 -0.44
CA MET A 183 -15.81 4.60 -0.58
C MET A 183 -17.31 4.65 -0.29
N ARG A 184 -18.07 3.87 -1.02
CA ARG A 184 -19.50 3.61 -0.79
C ARG A 184 -19.83 2.17 -1.16
N PHE A 185 -21.04 1.72 -0.93
CA PHE A 185 -21.49 0.40 -1.40
C PHE A 185 -21.62 0.34 -2.92
N GLU A 186 -21.50 -0.86 -3.47
CA GLU A 186 -21.79 -1.20 -4.86
C GLU A 186 -20.95 -0.41 -5.90
N GLN A 187 -19.74 -0.01 -5.54
CA GLN A 187 -18.81 0.57 -6.49
C GLN A 187 -18.20 -0.47 -7.42
N VAL A 188 -17.76 -0.05 -8.59
CA VAL A 188 -16.82 -0.82 -9.41
C VAL A 188 -15.40 -0.37 -9.04
N GLN A 189 -14.66 -1.28 -8.43
CA GLN A 189 -13.31 -0.97 -7.93
C GLN A 189 -12.23 -1.58 -8.80
N LEU A 190 -11.30 -0.75 -9.29
CA LEU A 190 -10.10 -1.24 -9.98
C LEU A 190 -8.95 -1.41 -8.99
N VAL A 191 -8.47 -2.64 -8.85
CA VAL A 191 -7.33 -3.01 -8.00
C VAL A 191 -6.09 -3.18 -8.87
N VAL A 192 -5.14 -2.26 -8.72
CA VAL A 192 -3.88 -2.19 -9.49
C VAL A 192 -2.63 -2.50 -8.66
N LEU A 193 -2.80 -2.63 -7.35
CA LEU A 193 -1.72 -2.83 -6.39
C LEU A 193 -1.46 -4.31 -6.15
N PRO A 194 -0.20 -4.70 -5.88
CA PRO A 194 0.14 -6.09 -5.58
C PRO A 194 -0.65 -6.66 -4.39
N MET A 195 -1.08 -7.92 -4.52
CA MET A 195 -1.89 -8.59 -3.51
C MET A 195 -1.13 -8.91 -2.21
N TYR A 196 0.19 -8.86 -2.20
CA TYR A 196 1.01 -8.99 -0.98
C TYR A 196 1.30 -7.65 -0.28
N HIS A 197 0.68 -6.56 -0.78
CA HIS A 197 0.72 -5.21 -0.21
C HIS A 197 -0.69 -4.61 -0.09
N ALA A 198 -0.84 -3.32 -0.34
CA ALA A 198 -2.11 -2.60 -0.20
C ALA A 198 -3.24 -3.13 -1.10
N GLY A 199 -2.93 -3.84 -2.19
CA GLY A 199 -3.91 -4.51 -3.05
C GLY A 199 -4.76 -5.53 -2.29
N PHE A 200 -4.15 -6.27 -1.36
CA PHE A 200 -4.87 -7.21 -0.51
C PHE A 200 -5.99 -6.53 0.28
N SER A 201 -5.64 -5.50 1.04
CA SER A 201 -6.65 -4.81 1.84
C SER A 201 -7.68 -4.08 0.97
N ALA A 202 -7.27 -3.51 -0.17
CA ALA A 202 -8.18 -2.83 -1.09
C ALA A 202 -9.23 -3.79 -1.65
N LEU A 203 -8.81 -4.97 -2.14
CA LEU A 203 -9.71 -5.96 -2.71
C LEU A 203 -10.74 -6.46 -1.70
N TYR A 204 -10.30 -6.93 -0.54
CA TYR A 204 -11.22 -7.56 0.42
C TYR A 204 -12.12 -6.55 1.13
N GLN A 205 -11.67 -5.31 1.30
CA GLN A 205 -12.49 -4.22 1.77
C GLN A 205 -13.61 -3.91 0.75
N GLY A 206 -13.27 -3.87 -0.54
CA GLY A 206 -14.24 -3.70 -1.61
C GLY A 206 -15.26 -4.86 -1.66
N LEU A 207 -14.81 -6.11 -1.61
CA LEU A 207 -15.74 -7.27 -1.56
C LEU A 207 -16.72 -7.18 -0.40
N ALA A 208 -16.28 -6.75 0.78
CA ALA A 208 -17.17 -6.59 1.94
C ALA A 208 -18.22 -5.49 1.72
N LEU A 209 -17.91 -4.46 0.92
CA LEU A 209 -18.80 -3.37 0.55
C LEU A 209 -19.61 -3.65 -0.74
N ASP A 210 -19.66 -4.92 -1.17
CA ASP A 210 -20.38 -5.33 -2.37
C ASP A 210 -19.86 -4.69 -3.68
N HIS A 211 -18.55 -4.38 -3.72
CA HIS A 211 -17.95 -3.88 -4.94
C HIS A 211 -17.78 -5.00 -5.97
N GLN A 212 -17.99 -4.68 -7.24
CA GLN A 212 -17.46 -5.47 -8.33
C GLN A 212 -15.97 -5.14 -8.46
N ILE A 213 -15.11 -6.14 -8.28
CA ILE A 213 -13.67 -5.96 -8.35
C ILE A 213 -13.18 -6.24 -9.77
N VAL A 214 -12.53 -5.25 -10.38
CA VAL A 214 -11.68 -5.42 -11.57
C VAL A 214 -10.24 -5.49 -11.06
N LEU A 215 -9.60 -6.65 -11.19
CA LEU A 215 -8.26 -6.91 -10.65
C LEU A 215 -7.26 -7.01 -11.78
N MET A 216 -6.31 -6.09 -11.87
CA MET A 216 -5.16 -6.25 -12.77
C MET A 216 -4.18 -7.24 -12.15
N GLU A 217 -3.92 -8.37 -12.83
CA GLU A 217 -2.96 -9.38 -12.36
C GLU A 217 -1.54 -8.82 -12.27
N ARG A 218 -1.19 -7.96 -13.20
CA ARG A 218 0.01 -7.12 -13.19
C ARG A 218 -0.34 -5.75 -13.74
N PHE A 219 0.20 -4.71 -13.13
CA PHE A 219 -0.05 -3.36 -13.59
C PHE A 219 0.53 -3.12 -15.00
N VAL A 220 -0.33 -2.67 -15.91
CA VAL A 220 -0.01 -2.24 -17.26
C VAL A 220 -0.64 -0.87 -17.49
N PRO A 221 0.15 0.23 -17.61
CA PRO A 221 -0.39 1.59 -17.67
C PRO A 221 -1.49 1.79 -18.72
N ARG A 222 -1.28 1.26 -19.93
CA ARG A 222 -2.24 1.39 -21.06
C ARG A 222 -3.57 0.65 -20.83
N LEU A 223 -3.61 -0.34 -19.96
CA LEU A 223 -4.86 -1.03 -19.61
C LEU A 223 -5.70 -0.21 -18.63
N PHE A 224 -5.08 0.65 -17.82
CA PHE A 224 -5.80 1.43 -16.80
C PHE A 224 -6.97 2.22 -17.38
N PRO A 225 -6.79 3.18 -18.33
CA PRO A 225 -7.88 3.97 -18.84
C PRO A 225 -8.93 3.14 -19.60
N ARG A 226 -8.50 2.10 -20.31
CA ARG A 226 -9.41 1.17 -21.00
C ARG A 226 -10.35 0.46 -20.03
N LEU A 227 -9.81 -0.07 -18.92
CA LEU A 227 -10.61 -0.76 -17.90
C LEU A 227 -11.51 0.21 -17.15
N VAL A 228 -11.06 1.45 -16.90
CA VAL A 228 -11.90 2.49 -16.30
C VAL A 228 -13.13 2.74 -17.18
N GLN A 229 -12.93 3.02 -18.45
CA GLN A 229 -14.02 3.30 -19.39
C GLN A 229 -14.93 2.08 -19.59
N GLU A 230 -14.36 0.90 -19.82
CA GLU A 230 -15.11 -0.31 -20.12
C GLU A 230 -15.99 -0.78 -18.96
N PHE A 231 -15.42 -0.84 -17.76
CA PHE A 231 -16.14 -1.32 -16.57
C PHE A 231 -16.82 -0.20 -15.79
N ARG A 232 -16.72 1.05 -16.25
CA ARG A 232 -17.24 2.24 -15.55
C ARG A 232 -16.73 2.30 -14.11
N VAL A 233 -15.41 2.12 -13.95
CA VAL A 233 -14.75 2.10 -12.64
C VAL A 233 -15.05 3.40 -11.90
N SER A 234 -15.49 3.25 -10.64
CA SER A 234 -15.81 4.39 -9.78
C SER A 234 -14.84 4.60 -8.62
N TYR A 235 -14.03 3.57 -8.27
CA TYR A 235 -13.07 3.69 -7.18
C TYR A 235 -11.73 3.01 -7.51
N VAL A 236 -10.64 3.70 -7.17
CA VAL A 236 -9.27 3.19 -7.36
C VAL A 236 -8.42 3.48 -6.14
N ARG A 237 -7.68 2.47 -5.66
CA ARG A 237 -6.57 2.68 -4.73
C ARG A 237 -5.25 2.48 -5.47
N ILE A 238 -4.36 3.47 -5.37
CA ILE A 238 -3.16 3.54 -6.22
C ILE A 238 -1.96 4.10 -5.42
N VAL A 239 -0.76 4.06 -5.98
CA VAL A 239 0.43 4.72 -5.42
C VAL A 239 0.98 5.76 -6.40
N PRO A 240 1.69 6.80 -5.93
CA PRO A 240 2.15 7.90 -6.78
C PRO A 240 2.98 7.46 -8.00
N ALA A 241 3.78 6.40 -7.86
CA ALA A 241 4.54 5.86 -9.00
C ALA A 241 3.63 5.37 -10.15
N LEU A 242 2.54 4.68 -9.83
CA LEU A 242 1.58 4.22 -10.84
C LEU A 242 0.75 5.39 -11.39
N MET A 243 0.39 6.37 -10.55
CA MET A 243 -0.27 7.60 -10.98
C MET A 243 0.53 8.29 -12.08
N ARG A 244 1.84 8.39 -11.90
CA ARG A 244 2.74 8.95 -12.90
C ARG A 244 2.76 8.13 -14.18
N MET A 245 2.95 6.80 -14.10
CA MET A 245 2.96 5.92 -15.28
C MET A 245 1.67 5.99 -16.11
N ILE A 246 0.54 6.27 -15.48
CA ILE A 246 -0.75 6.46 -16.17
C ILE A 246 -0.75 7.79 -16.93
N LEU A 247 -0.21 8.88 -16.33
CA LEU A 247 -0.12 10.17 -17.00
C LEU A 247 0.78 10.16 -18.24
N ASP A 248 1.72 9.20 -18.31
CA ASP A 248 2.61 8.98 -19.46
C ASP A 248 1.96 8.16 -20.60
N VAL A 249 0.68 7.73 -20.46
CA VAL A 249 -0.05 7.03 -21.53
C VAL A 249 -0.39 8.04 -22.63
N PRO A 250 0.06 7.84 -23.88
CA PRO A 250 0.00 8.86 -24.95
C PRO A 250 -1.41 9.36 -25.28
N ASP A 251 -2.38 8.49 -25.22
CA ASP A 251 -3.79 8.71 -25.62
C ASP A 251 -4.74 8.75 -24.40
N LEU A 252 -4.21 9.12 -23.22
CA LEU A 252 -5.00 9.15 -21.97
C LEU A 252 -6.25 10.04 -22.09
N GLY A 253 -6.15 11.15 -22.80
CA GLY A 253 -7.27 12.11 -23.01
C GLY A 253 -8.41 11.58 -23.87
N ASP A 254 -8.22 10.49 -24.61
CA ASP A 254 -9.23 9.89 -25.47
C ASP A 254 -10.18 8.95 -24.70
N PHE A 255 -9.86 8.65 -23.42
CA PHE A 255 -10.65 7.77 -22.57
C PHE A 255 -11.57 8.54 -21.63
N ASP A 256 -12.77 8.03 -21.44
CA ASP A 256 -13.72 8.55 -20.44
C ASP A 256 -13.36 8.05 -19.05
N LEU A 257 -12.80 8.94 -18.23
CA LEU A 257 -12.48 8.70 -16.82
C LEU A 257 -13.52 9.33 -15.87
N SER A 258 -14.61 9.92 -16.40
CA SER A 258 -15.60 10.67 -15.62
C SER A 258 -16.35 9.84 -14.59
N THR A 259 -16.37 8.51 -14.76
CA THR A 259 -17.01 7.59 -13.81
C THR A 259 -16.26 7.42 -12.49
N ILE A 260 -14.99 7.85 -12.43
CA ILE A 260 -14.19 7.80 -11.20
C ILE A 260 -14.77 8.78 -10.18
N GLU A 261 -15.23 8.25 -9.05
CA GLU A 261 -15.75 9.00 -7.90
C GLU A 261 -14.68 9.18 -6.83
N GLY A 262 -13.68 8.28 -6.77
CA GLY A 262 -12.60 8.35 -5.81
C GLY A 262 -11.31 7.69 -6.28
N VAL A 263 -10.21 8.45 -6.24
CA VAL A 263 -8.84 7.95 -6.33
C VAL A 263 -8.16 8.16 -4.99
N HIS A 264 -7.82 7.07 -4.34
CA HIS A 264 -7.15 7.07 -3.05
C HIS A 264 -5.70 6.65 -3.22
N HIS A 265 -4.76 7.54 -2.92
CA HIS A 265 -3.34 7.24 -3.01
C HIS A 265 -2.60 7.46 -1.70
N GLY A 266 -1.40 6.89 -1.58
CA GLY A 266 -0.52 6.99 -0.42
C GLY A 266 0.66 6.06 -0.53
N ALA A 267 1.23 5.65 0.59
CA ALA A 267 2.38 4.76 0.72
C ALA A 267 3.71 5.32 0.20
N GLY A 268 3.76 6.53 -0.30
CA GLY A 268 4.96 7.22 -0.74
C GLY A 268 4.69 8.67 -1.10
N PRO A 269 5.73 9.51 -1.19
CA PRO A 269 5.57 10.90 -1.56
C PRO A 269 5.01 11.04 -2.98
N CYS A 270 4.02 11.90 -3.13
CA CYS A 270 3.43 12.23 -4.42
C CYS A 270 4.06 13.53 -4.94
N PRO A 271 4.79 13.51 -6.07
CA PRO A 271 5.31 14.74 -6.64
C PRO A 271 4.17 15.72 -6.96
N GLU A 272 4.34 16.98 -6.61
CA GLU A 272 3.32 18.02 -6.78
C GLU A 272 2.75 18.06 -8.20
N LYS A 273 3.62 18.00 -9.21
CA LYS A 273 3.24 17.96 -10.62
C LYS A 273 2.30 16.79 -10.97
N VAL A 274 2.57 15.61 -10.42
CA VAL A 274 1.72 14.41 -10.60
C VAL A 274 0.38 14.64 -9.91
N LYS A 275 0.39 15.14 -8.66
CA LYS A 275 -0.82 15.41 -7.89
C LYS A 275 -1.71 16.42 -8.62
N ARG A 276 -1.17 17.60 -9.01
CA ARG A 276 -1.92 18.65 -9.73
C ARG A 276 -2.55 18.11 -11.01
N ARG A 277 -1.81 17.31 -11.78
CA ARG A 277 -2.34 16.74 -13.03
C ARG A 277 -3.51 15.78 -12.79
N TRP A 278 -3.49 15.00 -11.71
CA TRP A 278 -4.62 14.15 -11.32
C TRP A 278 -5.81 14.97 -10.82
N LEU A 279 -5.58 16.06 -10.08
CA LEU A 279 -6.65 16.97 -9.66
C LEU A 279 -7.35 17.61 -10.88
N GLU A 280 -6.59 17.99 -11.90
CA GLU A 280 -7.14 18.50 -13.17
C GLU A 280 -7.92 17.42 -13.94
N LEU A 281 -7.44 16.18 -13.95
CA LEU A 281 -7.98 15.08 -14.73
C LEU A 281 -9.35 14.60 -14.23
N ILE A 282 -9.53 14.49 -12.92
CA ILE A 282 -10.72 13.87 -12.33
C ILE A 282 -11.50 14.75 -11.35
N GLY A 283 -10.99 15.92 -11.01
CA GLY A 283 -11.55 16.84 -10.02
C GLY A 283 -10.92 16.70 -8.63
N PRO A 284 -10.62 17.82 -7.96
CA PRO A 284 -9.90 17.81 -6.69
C PRO A 284 -10.67 17.13 -5.56
N GLU A 285 -11.98 17.18 -5.54
CA GLU A 285 -12.84 16.55 -4.53
C GLU A 285 -12.87 15.01 -4.62
N ARG A 286 -12.31 14.43 -5.68
CA ARG A 286 -12.27 12.97 -5.91
C ARG A 286 -10.90 12.34 -5.67
N VAL A 287 -9.90 13.14 -5.33
CA VAL A 287 -8.54 12.64 -5.02
C VAL A 287 -8.32 12.68 -3.52
N TYR A 288 -7.87 11.57 -2.97
CA TYR A 288 -7.60 11.38 -1.54
C TYR A 288 -6.18 10.91 -1.35
N GLU A 289 -5.45 11.52 -0.42
CA GLU A 289 -4.12 11.06 -0.01
C GLU A 289 -4.13 10.65 1.44
N ASP A 290 -3.59 9.46 1.76
CA ASP A 290 -3.41 9.01 3.13
C ASP A 290 -1.94 8.81 3.48
N TYR A 291 -1.59 9.21 4.72
CA TYR A 291 -0.39 8.80 5.40
C TYR A 291 -0.76 7.83 6.51
N ALA A 292 -0.29 6.61 6.36
CA ALA A 292 -0.51 5.52 7.31
C ALA A 292 0.61 4.47 7.21
N SER A 293 0.75 3.64 8.23
CA SER A 293 1.69 2.52 8.23
C SER A 293 0.98 1.17 8.32
N GLN A 294 1.72 0.11 8.03
CA GLN A 294 1.24 -1.26 8.23
C GLN A 294 0.98 -1.54 9.72
N GLU A 295 1.76 -0.93 10.60
CA GLU A 295 1.65 -0.99 12.06
C GLU A 295 0.38 -0.32 12.58
N ARG A 296 -0.28 0.51 11.75
CA ARG A 296 -1.55 1.19 12.04
C ARG A 296 -1.55 1.95 13.36
N VAL A 297 -0.49 2.67 13.60
CA VAL A 297 -0.34 3.57 14.76
C VAL A 297 -1.23 4.81 14.67
N GLY A 298 -1.74 5.09 13.49
CA GLY A 298 -2.66 6.18 13.17
C GLY A 298 -2.76 6.37 11.66
N SER A 299 -3.74 7.16 11.23
CA SER A 299 -3.88 7.61 9.85
C SER A 299 -4.20 9.09 9.75
N VAL A 300 -3.65 9.70 8.71
CA VAL A 300 -3.81 11.10 8.34
C VAL A 300 -4.35 11.13 6.92
N LEU A 301 -5.27 12.04 6.63
CA LEU A 301 -5.96 12.11 5.33
C LEU A 301 -6.10 13.55 4.86
N ILE A 302 -5.94 13.75 3.56
CA ILE A 302 -6.27 15.00 2.89
C ILE A 302 -7.04 14.73 1.60
N ARG A 303 -8.06 15.54 1.31
CA ARG A 303 -8.73 15.57 0.02
C ARG A 303 -8.05 16.58 -0.90
N GLY A 304 -8.17 16.41 -2.22
CA GLY A 304 -7.43 17.20 -3.18
C GLY A 304 -7.80 18.69 -3.20
N ASP A 305 -9.05 19.07 -2.92
CA ASP A 305 -9.46 20.47 -2.78
C ASP A 305 -8.85 21.14 -1.54
N GLU A 306 -8.77 20.41 -0.43
CA GLU A 306 -8.09 20.83 0.79
C GLU A 306 -6.56 20.91 0.55
N TRP A 307 -6.00 19.96 -0.21
CA TRP A 307 -4.59 19.98 -0.57
C TRP A 307 -4.19 21.19 -1.42
N LEU A 308 -5.08 21.72 -2.23
CA LEU A 308 -4.82 22.96 -3.01
C LEU A 308 -4.58 24.18 -2.09
N ALA A 309 -5.18 24.20 -0.90
CA ALA A 309 -4.95 25.22 0.11
C ALA A 309 -3.67 24.91 0.95
N HIS A 310 -3.31 23.64 1.10
CA HIS A 310 -2.16 23.17 1.90
C HIS A 310 -1.21 22.30 1.04
N PRO A 311 -0.56 22.86 0.00
CA PRO A 311 0.29 22.08 -0.90
C PRO A 311 1.45 21.42 -0.15
N GLY A 312 1.69 20.12 -0.42
CA GLY A 312 2.73 19.33 0.25
C GLY A 312 2.31 18.65 1.54
N SER A 313 1.17 19.02 2.12
CA SER A 313 0.62 18.33 3.29
C SER A 313 0.06 16.95 2.93
N VAL A 314 0.12 16.01 3.89
CA VAL A 314 -0.59 14.72 3.86
C VAL A 314 -1.90 14.77 4.64
N GLY A 315 -2.26 15.95 5.20
CA GLY A 315 -3.56 16.23 5.83
C GLY A 315 -3.55 16.26 7.34
N ARG A 316 -4.74 15.98 7.90
CA ARG A 316 -5.00 15.97 9.34
C ARG A 316 -5.30 14.57 9.86
N PRO A 317 -5.09 14.32 11.16
CA PRO A 317 -5.39 13.03 11.77
C PRO A 317 -6.88 12.67 11.65
N THR A 318 -7.16 11.40 11.32
CA THR A 318 -8.54 10.89 11.21
C THR A 318 -8.92 9.96 12.35
N ASP A 319 -7.93 9.21 12.89
CA ASP A 319 -8.14 8.21 13.94
C ASP A 319 -6.94 8.14 14.91
N CYS A 320 -6.21 9.25 15.04
CA CYS A 320 -5.03 9.32 15.91
C CYS A 320 -4.81 10.74 16.44
N GLU A 321 -3.93 10.82 17.43
CA GLU A 321 -3.27 12.04 17.86
C GLU A 321 -1.84 12.04 17.32
N ILE A 322 -1.29 13.24 17.05
CA ILE A 322 0.06 13.42 16.53
C ILE A 322 0.85 14.29 17.49
N ARG A 323 2.10 13.91 17.73
CA ARG A 323 3.13 14.75 18.34
C ARG A 323 4.36 14.78 17.47
N ILE A 324 5.00 15.94 17.39
CA ILE A 324 6.30 16.11 16.77
C ILE A 324 7.32 16.30 17.89
N LEU A 325 8.27 15.38 18.01
CA LEU A 325 9.22 15.36 19.11
C LEU A 325 10.65 15.59 18.61
N ASP A 326 11.45 16.31 19.40
CA ASP A 326 12.90 16.41 19.22
C ASP A 326 13.62 15.12 19.69
N GLU A 327 14.95 15.11 19.64
CA GLU A 327 15.77 13.96 20.05
C GLU A 327 15.65 13.67 21.56
N ASP A 328 15.41 14.68 22.39
CA ASP A 328 15.22 14.58 23.83
C ASP A 328 13.79 14.14 24.21
N GLY A 329 12.87 14.13 23.24
CA GLY A 329 11.46 13.75 23.41
C GLY A 329 10.56 14.91 23.87
N LYS A 330 11.02 16.14 23.72
CA LYS A 330 10.21 17.34 23.96
C LYS A 330 9.38 17.63 22.72
N GLU A 331 8.12 18.02 22.94
CA GLU A 331 7.22 18.41 21.86
C GLU A 331 7.65 19.75 21.25
N LEU A 332 7.71 19.77 19.92
CA LEU A 332 8.10 20.92 19.12
C LEU A 332 6.87 21.77 18.74
N PRO A 333 7.02 23.10 18.64
CA PRO A 333 5.95 23.97 18.16
C PRO A 333 5.67 23.77 16.68
N ALA A 334 4.55 24.34 16.21
CA ALA A 334 4.18 24.33 14.79
C ALA A 334 5.30 24.90 13.91
N GLY A 335 5.52 24.28 12.74
CA GLY A 335 6.55 24.62 11.77
C GLY A 335 7.93 24.01 12.04
N GLU A 336 8.19 23.47 13.23
CA GLU A 336 9.48 22.85 13.56
C GLU A 336 9.48 21.34 13.22
N THR A 337 10.54 20.91 12.52
CA THR A 337 10.70 19.51 12.09
C THR A 337 11.27 18.64 13.20
N GLY A 338 10.57 17.55 13.50
CA GLY A 338 10.98 16.50 14.42
C GLY A 338 10.50 15.12 14.03
N GLU A 339 10.68 14.15 14.92
CA GLU A 339 10.20 12.79 14.71
C GLU A 339 8.70 12.72 14.98
N ILE A 340 7.97 12.10 14.04
CA ILE A 340 6.51 11.96 14.11
C ILE A 340 6.16 10.79 15.02
N TYR A 341 5.38 11.09 16.05
CA TYR A 341 4.81 10.12 16.96
C TYR A 341 3.28 10.13 16.85
N LEU A 342 2.68 8.96 16.75
CA LEU A 342 1.25 8.76 16.53
C LEU A 342 0.66 7.89 17.64
N ARG A 343 -0.50 8.25 18.13
CA ARG A 343 -1.30 7.46 19.07
C ARG A 343 -2.69 7.24 18.48
N SER A 344 -2.97 6.00 18.07
CA SER A 344 -4.31 5.65 17.57
C SER A 344 -5.36 5.84 18.66
N THR A 345 -6.52 6.40 18.31
CA THR A 345 -7.68 6.49 19.20
C THR A 345 -8.29 5.12 19.53
N SER A 346 -7.97 4.08 18.73
CA SER A 346 -8.27 2.71 19.09
C SER A 346 -7.23 2.21 20.12
N SER A 347 -7.67 1.71 21.28
CA SER A 347 -6.83 1.29 22.41
C SER A 347 -5.85 0.12 22.16
N ARG A 348 -5.62 -0.26 20.90
CA ARG A 348 -4.79 -1.42 20.54
C ARG A 348 -3.41 -1.00 20.08
N GLN A 349 -2.37 -1.57 20.69
CA GLN A 349 -0.97 -1.38 20.31
C GLN A 349 -0.61 -2.15 19.03
N PRO A 350 0.47 -1.76 18.29
CA PRO A 350 1.02 -2.55 17.18
C PRO A 350 1.36 -3.97 17.64
N GLU A 351 0.96 -4.96 16.84
CA GLU A 351 1.17 -6.36 17.17
C GLU A 351 1.92 -7.04 16.02
N TYR A 352 2.99 -7.75 16.38
CA TYR A 352 3.82 -8.49 15.44
C TYR A 352 3.64 -9.99 15.66
N VAL A 353 3.74 -10.76 14.58
CA VAL A 353 3.86 -12.21 14.63
C VAL A 353 5.35 -12.54 14.73
N GLY A 354 5.74 -13.31 15.75
CA GLY A 354 7.15 -13.63 16.00
C GLY A 354 7.91 -12.57 16.81
N THR A 355 9.22 -12.72 16.90
CA THR A 355 10.11 -11.83 17.67
C THR A 355 10.68 -10.73 16.78
N GLY A 356 10.51 -9.48 17.13
CA GLY A 356 11.12 -8.32 16.49
C GLY A 356 11.22 -7.14 17.45
N PRO A 357 12.08 -6.14 17.20
CA PRO A 357 12.12 -4.95 18.02
C PRO A 357 10.77 -4.23 17.97
N ALA A 358 10.28 -3.82 19.15
CA ALA A 358 9.10 -2.97 19.26
C ALA A 358 9.35 -1.63 18.52
N LEU A 359 8.26 -0.95 18.16
CA LEU A 359 8.38 0.43 17.70
C LEU A 359 8.87 1.32 18.85
N PRO A 360 9.64 2.39 18.56
CA PRO A 360 9.87 3.44 19.53
C PRO A 360 8.54 3.95 20.08
N GLU A 361 8.44 4.02 21.40
CA GLU A 361 7.23 4.39 22.09
C GLU A 361 7.56 5.45 23.17
N ARG A 362 6.74 6.49 23.27
CA ARG A 362 6.77 7.52 24.30
C ARG A 362 5.34 7.88 24.70
N ASP A 363 5.00 7.67 25.95
CA ASP A 363 3.68 7.99 26.52
C ASP A 363 2.48 7.45 25.72
N GLY A 364 2.59 6.24 25.18
CA GLY A 364 1.58 5.60 24.34
C GLY A 364 1.55 6.07 22.89
N PHE A 365 2.47 6.96 22.48
CA PHE A 365 2.69 7.36 21.10
C PHE A 365 3.81 6.51 20.47
N PHE A 366 3.62 6.07 19.25
CA PHE A 366 4.55 5.22 18.52
C PHE A 366 5.14 5.94 17.31
N SER A 367 6.43 5.79 17.09
CA SER A 367 7.10 6.28 15.89
C SER A 367 7.40 5.14 14.92
N ILE A 368 7.24 5.41 13.62
CA ILE A 368 7.67 4.55 12.53
C ILE A 368 8.95 5.07 11.85
N GLY A 369 9.55 6.10 12.47
CA GLY A 369 10.82 6.71 12.04
C GLY A 369 10.66 7.70 10.90
N ASP A 370 9.49 8.29 10.70
CA ASP A 370 9.28 9.39 9.76
C ASP A 370 9.49 10.74 10.47
N LEU A 371 10.02 11.72 9.75
CA LEU A 371 10.23 13.10 10.19
C LEU A 371 9.25 14.03 9.50
N GLY A 372 8.77 15.04 10.21
CA GLY A 372 7.84 16.01 9.69
C GLY A 372 7.52 17.12 10.69
N TYR A 373 6.57 17.96 10.35
CA TYR A 373 6.05 19.03 11.20
C TYR A 373 4.56 19.19 11.02
N LEU A 374 3.91 19.80 12.01
CA LEU A 374 2.54 20.30 11.91
C LEU A 374 2.58 21.80 11.63
N ASP A 375 1.67 22.32 10.82
CA ASP A 375 1.42 23.76 10.75
C ASP A 375 0.48 24.23 11.88
N GLU A 376 0.20 25.54 11.93
CA GLU A 376 -0.69 26.13 12.93
C GLU A 376 -2.13 25.64 12.83
N GLU A 377 -2.55 25.11 11.68
CA GLU A 377 -3.89 24.56 11.43
C GLU A 377 -3.95 23.05 11.70
N GLY A 378 -2.83 22.41 12.09
CA GLY A 378 -2.71 20.99 12.41
C GLY A 378 -2.59 20.07 11.19
N TYR A 379 -2.19 20.60 10.04
CA TYR A 379 -1.84 19.80 8.88
C TYR A 379 -0.43 19.24 9.01
N LEU A 380 -0.28 17.95 8.71
CA LEU A 380 1.00 17.24 8.76
C LEU A 380 1.74 17.35 7.42
N TYR A 381 3.02 17.72 7.50
CA TYR A 381 3.94 17.73 6.38
C TYR A 381 5.05 16.72 6.64
N LEU A 382 5.27 15.82 5.68
CA LEU A 382 6.35 14.82 5.76
C LEU A 382 7.63 15.40 5.15
N VAL A 383 8.75 15.25 5.86
CA VAL A 383 10.07 15.72 5.40
C VAL A 383 10.87 14.56 4.83
N ASP A 384 11.15 13.53 5.62
CA ASP A 384 11.84 12.30 5.19
C ASP A 384 11.73 11.20 6.28
N ARG A 385 12.43 10.10 6.07
CA ARG A 385 12.69 9.09 7.10
C ARG A 385 13.96 9.39 7.86
N LYS A 386 13.94 9.22 9.17
CA LYS A 386 15.11 9.36 10.05
C LYS A 386 16.30 8.54 9.55
N SER A 387 16.04 7.34 9.02
CA SER A 387 17.07 6.45 8.46
C SER A 387 17.66 6.90 7.12
N ASN A 388 17.07 7.89 6.45
CA ASN A 388 17.53 8.39 5.16
C ASN A 388 18.34 9.68 5.29
N VAL A 389 18.28 10.33 6.45
CA VAL A 389 18.95 11.63 6.68
C VAL A 389 20.45 11.50 6.40
N ILE A 390 20.97 12.41 5.58
CA ILE A 390 22.39 12.51 5.27
C ILE A 390 22.98 13.61 6.14
N ASN A 391 23.90 13.25 7.02
CA ASN A 391 24.59 14.23 7.86
C ASN A 391 25.80 14.80 7.12
N VAL A 392 25.68 16.06 6.68
CA VAL A 392 26.72 16.77 5.94
C VAL A 392 27.42 17.77 6.88
N GLY A 393 28.53 17.36 7.48
CA GLY A 393 29.28 18.22 8.39
C GLY A 393 28.46 18.73 9.58
N GLY A 394 27.55 17.93 10.11
CA GLY A 394 26.64 18.30 11.20
C GLY A 394 25.29 18.87 10.75
N ALA A 395 25.11 19.18 9.46
CA ALA A 395 23.82 19.61 8.93
C ALA A 395 23.01 18.41 8.41
N ASN A 396 21.72 18.36 8.76
CA ASN A 396 20.82 17.34 8.26
C ASN A 396 20.31 17.69 6.86
N VAL A 397 20.59 16.82 5.90
CA VAL A 397 20.08 16.90 4.53
C VAL A 397 19.06 15.79 4.34
N TYR A 398 17.88 16.18 3.91
CA TYR A 398 16.76 15.26 3.68
C TYR A 398 16.69 14.91 2.18
N PRO A 399 17.01 13.67 1.78
CA PRO A 399 16.97 13.25 0.38
C PRO A 399 15.68 13.60 -0.34
N ALA A 400 14.52 13.39 0.31
CA ALA A 400 13.22 13.65 -0.30
C ALA A 400 13.01 15.13 -0.67
N GLU A 401 13.54 16.06 0.12
CA GLU A 401 13.51 17.50 -0.18
C GLU A 401 14.31 17.82 -1.45
N VAL A 402 15.52 17.28 -1.55
CA VAL A 402 16.39 17.47 -2.73
C VAL A 402 15.82 16.81 -3.98
N GLU A 403 15.25 15.59 -3.83
CA GLU A 403 14.57 14.88 -4.90
C GLU A 403 13.36 15.66 -5.43
N ALA A 404 12.58 16.26 -4.55
CA ALA A 404 11.41 17.08 -4.93
C ALA A 404 11.84 18.30 -5.77
N VAL A 405 12.92 18.97 -5.39
CA VAL A 405 13.49 20.10 -6.16
C VAL A 405 13.96 19.63 -7.53
N LEU A 406 14.70 18.52 -7.62
CA LEU A 406 15.16 17.97 -8.90
C LEU A 406 14.00 17.57 -9.82
N LEU A 407 12.95 16.98 -9.28
CA LEU A 407 11.75 16.61 -10.02
C LEU A 407 10.92 17.82 -10.50
N GLY A 408 11.15 19.00 -9.96
CA GLY A 408 10.60 20.26 -10.45
C GLY A 408 11.09 20.64 -11.85
N LEU A 409 12.29 20.19 -12.26
CA LEU A 409 12.82 20.41 -13.59
C LEU A 409 12.08 19.55 -14.64
N SER A 410 11.69 20.16 -15.75
CA SER A 410 11.05 19.44 -16.88
C SER A 410 11.98 18.44 -17.57
N SER A 411 13.31 18.64 -17.46
CA SER A 411 14.34 17.75 -18.02
C SER A 411 14.62 16.51 -17.15
N VAL A 412 14.02 16.43 -15.95
CA VAL A 412 14.22 15.33 -15.00
C VAL A 412 12.97 14.47 -14.96
N ALA A 413 13.15 13.21 -15.29
CA ALA A 413 12.08 12.21 -15.22
C ALA A 413 11.97 11.57 -13.84
N ASP A 414 13.07 11.20 -13.21
CA ASP A 414 13.14 10.61 -11.87
C ASP A 414 14.43 11.01 -11.18
N ALA A 415 14.47 10.98 -9.85
CA ALA A 415 15.66 11.28 -9.08
C ALA A 415 15.72 10.46 -7.79
N ALA A 416 16.94 10.13 -7.37
CA ALA A 416 17.23 9.61 -6.04
C ALA A 416 18.47 10.29 -5.48
N VAL A 417 18.44 10.61 -4.19
CA VAL A 417 19.58 11.20 -3.48
C VAL A 417 20.08 10.21 -2.44
N VAL A 418 21.39 9.95 -2.50
CA VAL A 418 22.05 8.97 -1.63
C VAL A 418 23.27 9.57 -0.94
N PRO A 419 23.67 9.07 0.23
CA PRO A 419 24.90 9.48 0.88
C PRO A 419 26.13 8.98 0.11
N ARG A 420 27.18 9.78 0.06
CA ARG A 420 28.53 9.36 -0.34
C ARG A 420 29.52 9.77 0.74
N PRO A 421 30.52 8.93 1.05
CA PRO A 421 31.58 9.31 2.00
C PRO A 421 32.34 10.56 1.53
N HIS A 422 32.70 11.41 2.48
CA HIS A 422 33.50 12.62 2.23
C HIS A 422 34.51 12.81 3.36
N GLU A 423 35.74 13.10 2.99
CA GLU A 423 36.90 13.14 3.90
C GLU A 423 36.71 14.11 5.09
N TYR A 424 36.13 15.28 4.85
CA TYR A 424 35.99 16.35 5.86
C TYR A 424 34.56 16.45 6.45
N LEU A 425 33.54 16.09 5.68
CA LEU A 425 32.13 16.27 6.04
C LEU A 425 31.46 14.98 6.53
N GLY A 426 32.20 13.87 6.55
CA GLY A 426 31.68 12.55 6.85
C GLY A 426 30.85 12.00 5.70
N GLN A 427 29.75 12.64 5.37
CA GLN A 427 28.90 12.31 4.22
C GLN A 427 28.55 13.55 3.43
N VAL A 428 28.18 13.35 2.15
CA VAL A 428 27.64 14.38 1.26
C VAL A 428 26.50 13.79 0.43
N ALA A 429 25.60 14.66 -0.03
CA ALA A 429 24.51 14.26 -0.91
C ALA A 429 25.05 14.05 -2.35
N HIS A 430 24.67 12.91 -2.95
CA HIS A 430 24.89 12.57 -4.35
C HIS A 430 23.55 12.31 -5.02
N ALA A 431 23.30 12.94 -6.17
CA ALA A 431 22.04 12.81 -6.89
C ALA A 431 22.17 11.90 -8.11
N LEU A 432 21.35 10.85 -8.16
CA LEU A 432 21.12 10.01 -9.34
C LEU A 432 19.90 10.57 -10.08
N VAL A 433 20.06 10.92 -11.36
CA VAL A 433 19.02 11.62 -12.13
C VAL A 433 18.68 10.83 -13.39
N VAL A 434 17.42 10.54 -13.59
CA VAL A 434 16.89 9.96 -14.84
C VAL A 434 16.41 11.11 -15.72
N PRO A 435 16.96 11.29 -16.93
CA PRO A 435 16.55 12.37 -17.82
C PRO A 435 15.14 12.11 -18.40
N ALA A 436 14.38 13.18 -18.64
CA ALA A 436 13.11 13.10 -19.35
C ALA A 436 13.30 12.75 -20.84
N ASP A 437 14.42 13.18 -21.41
CA ASP A 437 14.86 12.83 -22.77
C ASP A 437 16.28 12.26 -22.69
N ALA A 438 16.41 10.96 -22.93
CA ALA A 438 17.71 10.27 -22.89
C ALA A 438 18.74 10.82 -23.92
N ALA A 439 18.26 11.41 -25.01
CA ALA A 439 19.12 12.02 -26.03
C ALA A 439 19.64 13.41 -25.60
N ARG A 440 18.99 14.05 -24.63
CA ARG A 440 19.34 15.39 -24.13
C ARG A 440 19.32 15.43 -22.60
N PRO A 441 20.23 14.70 -21.94
CA PRO A 441 20.26 14.68 -20.47
C PRO A 441 20.62 16.05 -19.91
N PRO A 442 20.08 16.43 -18.74
CA PRO A 442 20.49 17.66 -18.06
C PRO A 442 21.95 17.59 -17.63
N THR A 443 22.66 18.72 -17.72
CA THR A 443 24.05 18.79 -17.24
C THR A 443 24.10 18.92 -15.72
N ALA A 444 25.18 18.44 -15.10
CA ALA A 444 25.43 18.64 -13.67
C ALA A 444 25.37 20.11 -13.25
N THR A 445 25.87 21.00 -14.11
CA THR A 445 25.85 22.46 -13.88
C THR A 445 24.42 22.99 -13.83
N ALA A 446 23.55 22.57 -14.74
CA ALA A 446 22.14 22.99 -14.76
C ALA A 446 21.37 22.46 -13.53
N LEU A 447 21.59 21.20 -13.17
CA LEU A 447 21.00 20.59 -11.97
C LEU A 447 21.44 21.31 -10.69
N ALA A 448 22.75 21.61 -10.57
CA ALA A 448 23.29 22.32 -9.43
C ALA A 448 22.80 23.77 -9.36
N ALA A 449 22.67 24.46 -10.49
CA ALA A 449 22.10 25.81 -10.53
C ALA A 449 20.66 25.81 -10.01
N HIS A 450 19.83 24.91 -10.50
CA HIS A 450 18.44 24.78 -10.05
C HIS A 450 18.36 24.44 -8.55
N CYS A 451 19.18 23.51 -8.05
CA CYS A 451 19.21 23.21 -6.62
C CYS A 451 19.62 24.43 -5.77
N ARG A 452 20.56 25.26 -6.22
CA ARG A 452 20.99 26.48 -5.50
C ARG A 452 19.89 27.55 -5.44
N GLU A 453 18.99 27.59 -6.39
CA GLU A 453 17.85 28.53 -6.39
C GLU A 453 16.80 28.17 -5.35
N HIS A 454 16.72 26.88 -4.95
CA HIS A 454 15.64 26.36 -4.12
C HIS A 454 16.09 25.77 -2.79
N LEU A 455 17.40 25.51 -2.61
CA LEU A 455 17.96 24.84 -1.43
C LEU A 455 19.07 25.68 -0.80
N SER A 456 19.20 25.55 0.53
CA SER A 456 20.37 26.11 1.22
C SER A 456 21.66 25.42 0.75
N PRO A 457 22.83 26.09 0.80
CA PRO A 457 24.08 25.57 0.25
C PRO A 457 24.48 24.17 0.73
N THR A 458 24.19 23.84 1.98
CA THR A 458 24.52 22.55 2.58
C THR A 458 23.66 21.40 2.04
N LYS A 459 22.48 21.70 1.49
CA LYS A 459 21.54 20.72 0.94
C LYS A 459 21.78 20.45 -0.56
N VAL A 460 22.55 21.29 -1.23
CA VAL A 460 22.86 21.12 -2.67
C VAL A 460 23.74 19.88 -2.85
N PRO A 461 23.36 18.91 -3.70
CA PRO A 461 24.21 17.75 -3.97
C PRO A 461 25.59 18.16 -4.47
N MET A 462 26.65 17.53 -3.94
CA MET A 462 28.00 17.77 -4.37
C MET A 462 28.33 17.11 -5.71
N SER A 463 27.56 16.11 -6.10
CA SER A 463 27.77 15.41 -7.37
C SER A 463 26.45 14.90 -7.93
N TYR A 464 26.40 14.74 -9.26
CA TYR A 464 25.22 14.32 -10.04
C TYR A 464 25.65 13.25 -11.03
N GLU A 465 24.86 12.20 -11.14
CA GLU A 465 25.04 11.10 -12.09
C GLU A 465 23.75 10.90 -12.89
N VAL A 466 23.87 10.84 -14.21
CA VAL A 466 22.75 10.51 -15.09
C VAL A 466 22.65 8.99 -15.22
N VAL A 467 21.52 8.45 -14.85
CA VAL A 467 21.24 7.00 -14.85
C VAL A 467 20.03 6.67 -15.72
N ALA A 468 19.97 5.45 -16.23
CA ALA A 468 18.83 5.00 -17.05
C ALA A 468 17.54 4.80 -16.21
N SER A 469 17.68 4.43 -14.94
CA SER A 469 16.56 4.24 -14.02
C SER A 469 17.02 4.30 -12.57
N VAL A 470 16.09 4.62 -11.66
CA VAL A 470 16.27 4.50 -10.21
C VAL A 470 15.66 3.20 -9.73
N ALA A 471 16.44 2.37 -9.02
CA ALA A 471 15.96 1.11 -8.47
C ALA A 471 14.84 1.33 -7.44
N ARG A 472 13.67 0.73 -7.71
CA ARG A 472 12.49 0.81 -6.83
C ARG A 472 11.98 -0.58 -6.47
N LYS A 473 11.37 -0.68 -5.28
CA LYS A 473 10.57 -1.85 -4.87
C LYS A 473 9.27 -1.89 -5.67
N SER A 474 8.60 -3.04 -5.70
CA SER A 474 7.26 -3.18 -6.27
C SER A 474 6.22 -2.21 -5.67
N SER A 475 6.46 -1.71 -4.47
CA SER A 475 5.68 -0.65 -3.81
C SER A 475 5.99 0.77 -4.31
N GLY A 476 6.89 0.95 -5.29
CA GLY A 476 7.34 2.25 -5.79
C GLY A 476 8.42 2.94 -4.95
N LYS A 477 8.77 2.43 -3.77
CA LYS A 477 9.79 3.03 -2.88
C LYS A 477 11.20 2.81 -3.41
N ILE A 478 12.05 3.85 -3.32
CA ILE A 478 13.46 3.79 -3.73
C ILE A 478 14.22 2.77 -2.87
N ARG A 479 15.04 1.94 -3.51
CA ARG A 479 15.96 1.01 -2.85
C ARG A 479 17.31 1.68 -2.60
N ARG A 480 17.36 2.65 -1.66
CA ARG A 480 18.58 3.45 -1.43
C ARG A 480 19.82 2.61 -1.11
N ARG A 481 19.68 1.46 -0.44
CA ARG A 481 20.80 0.56 -0.13
C ARG A 481 21.46 -0.04 -1.37
N ASP A 482 20.72 -0.18 -2.46
CA ASP A 482 21.20 -0.75 -3.72
C ASP A 482 21.83 0.34 -4.62
N LEU A 483 21.76 1.62 -4.19
CA LEU A 483 22.23 2.80 -4.92
C LEU A 483 23.44 3.49 -4.23
N ALA A 484 23.72 3.13 -2.97
CA ALA A 484 24.78 3.71 -2.15
C ALA A 484 26.16 3.09 -2.41
#